data_103ccf38105fa94078841c88c23bce79
#
_entry.id   103ccf38105fa94078841c88c23bce79
#
_cell.length_a   1.000
_cell.length_b   1.000
_cell.length_c   1.000
_cell.angle_alpha   90.00
_cell.angle_beta   90.00
_cell.angle_gamma   90.00
#
_symmetry.space_group_name_H-M   'P 1'
#
loop_
_entity.id
_entity.type
_entity.pdbx_description
1 polymer ?
#
loop_
_entity_poly.entity_id
_entity_poly.type
_entity_poly.pdbx_seq_one_letter_code
_entity_poly.pdbx_strand_id
1 'polypeptide(L)'
;MKISIIGSGSKGNSTLIDINNKKILIDVGFSYKYIKEKLEKLKIDPKEIDYLLLTHEHADHIYGLNAFLNKVKPLLLLKEKLYNLLYEKHEYSKIQFLEEVQEVDGIKITVFQLSHDAVDPVGFLIESNEESIVYITDTGYINYKILFKIKDKTYYLIESNHDTELLINGPYPPHLQRRILSDKGHLSNEFCGVYLSKIIGNNTKKVILMHLSETNNNPNIALETTIKILKENEIIFNNIECANQREMVIVKW
;
A
#
# COMPACT_ATOMS: atom_id res chain seq x y z
N MET A 1 16.18 -5.64 -5.49
CA MET A 1 14.72 -5.44 -5.31
C MET A 1 14.19 -4.62 -6.46
N LYS A 2 13.03 -4.99 -7.03
CA LYS A 2 12.30 -4.22 -8.04
C LYS A 2 10.89 -3.96 -7.53
N ILE A 3 10.31 -2.79 -7.83
CA ILE A 3 9.01 -2.36 -7.29
C ILE A 3 8.20 -1.73 -8.41
N SER A 4 6.98 -2.21 -8.61
CA SER A 4 6.03 -1.66 -9.59
C SER A 4 4.63 -1.56 -8.99
N ILE A 5 4.09 -0.36 -8.94
CA ILE A 5 2.71 -0.12 -8.53
C ILE A 5 1.83 -0.28 -9.77
N ILE A 6 1.02 -1.33 -9.80
CA ILE A 6 0.12 -1.66 -10.91
C ILE A 6 -1.01 -0.63 -11.01
N GLY A 7 -1.43 -0.13 -9.88
CA GLY A 7 -2.37 0.96 -9.69
C GLY A 7 -2.67 1.16 -8.21
N SER A 8 -3.09 2.38 -7.83
CA SER A 8 -3.36 2.73 -6.43
C SER A 8 -4.43 3.81 -6.31
N GLY A 9 -5.48 3.52 -5.53
CA GLY A 9 -6.60 4.41 -5.23
C GLY A 9 -7.93 3.64 -5.11
N SER A 10 -9.03 4.35 -4.90
CA SER A 10 -10.36 3.77 -4.59
C SER A 10 -10.97 2.87 -5.68
N LYS A 11 -10.36 2.75 -6.85
CA LYS A 11 -10.81 1.85 -7.93
C LYS A 11 -10.00 0.57 -8.02
N GLY A 12 -8.94 0.47 -7.22
CA GLY A 12 -8.12 -0.72 -7.12
C GLY A 12 -6.70 -0.42 -6.68
N ASN A 13 -6.16 -1.33 -5.88
CA ASN A 13 -4.81 -1.31 -5.38
C ASN A 13 -4.12 -2.62 -5.73
N SER A 14 -2.92 -2.54 -6.27
CA SER A 14 -2.07 -3.71 -6.48
C SER A 14 -0.63 -3.27 -6.69
N THR A 15 0.30 -3.88 -5.97
CA THR A 15 1.73 -3.55 -6.03
C THR A 15 2.56 -4.82 -6.15
N LEU A 16 3.45 -4.86 -7.14
CA LEU A 16 4.40 -5.95 -7.35
C LEU A 16 5.76 -5.59 -6.73
N ILE A 17 6.33 -6.53 -5.99
CA ILE A 17 7.69 -6.49 -5.46
C ILE A 17 8.41 -7.74 -5.94
N ASP A 18 9.54 -7.56 -6.66
CA ASP A 18 10.45 -8.63 -7.05
C ASP A 18 11.72 -8.53 -6.17
N ILE A 19 11.92 -9.51 -5.32
CA ILE A 19 12.93 -9.51 -4.27
C ILE A 19 13.45 -10.95 -4.05
N ASN A 20 14.78 -11.14 -3.98
CA ASN A 20 15.40 -12.47 -3.80
C ASN A 20 14.90 -13.52 -4.81
N ASN A 21 14.68 -13.15 -6.07
CA ASN A 21 14.09 -14.00 -7.12
C ASN A 21 12.67 -14.51 -6.78
N LYS A 22 11.98 -13.84 -5.86
CA LYS A 22 10.58 -14.08 -5.50
C LYS A 22 9.73 -12.89 -5.86
N LYS A 23 8.52 -13.16 -6.34
CA LYS A 23 7.55 -12.15 -6.73
C LYS A 23 6.41 -12.11 -5.73
N ILE A 24 6.30 -11.00 -5.04
CA ILE A 24 5.24 -10.73 -4.07
C ILE A 24 4.26 -9.75 -4.72
N LEU A 25 3.00 -10.10 -4.77
CA LEU A 25 1.92 -9.16 -5.11
C LEU A 25 1.21 -8.74 -3.82
N ILE A 26 1.09 -7.44 -3.59
CA ILE A 26 0.30 -6.90 -2.48
C ILE A 26 -1.02 -6.44 -3.08
N ASP A 27 -2.11 -7.02 -2.63
CA ASP A 27 -3.48 -6.82 -3.06
C ASP A 27 -3.77 -7.10 -4.55
N VAL A 28 -5.01 -7.38 -4.85
CA VAL A 28 -5.54 -7.67 -6.19
C VAL A 28 -6.85 -6.92 -6.42
N GLY A 29 -6.83 -5.61 -6.19
CA GLY A 29 -7.98 -4.72 -6.29
C GLY A 29 -8.49 -4.50 -7.72
N PHE A 30 -7.80 -5.03 -8.72
CA PHE A 30 -8.20 -4.99 -10.13
C PHE A 30 -8.61 -6.37 -10.65
N SER A 31 -9.30 -6.41 -11.79
CA SER A 31 -9.58 -7.68 -12.46
C SER A 31 -8.30 -8.44 -12.81
N TYR A 32 -8.37 -9.77 -12.81
CA TYR A 32 -7.24 -10.62 -13.23
C TYR A 32 -6.70 -10.21 -14.60
N LYS A 33 -7.58 -9.87 -15.55
CA LYS A 33 -7.20 -9.43 -16.90
C LYS A 33 -6.32 -8.19 -16.83
N TYR A 34 -6.72 -7.19 -16.05
CA TYR A 34 -5.98 -5.94 -15.90
C TYR A 34 -4.59 -6.19 -15.27
N ILE A 35 -4.53 -6.94 -14.16
CA ILE A 35 -3.26 -7.28 -13.51
C ILE A 35 -2.35 -8.04 -14.46
N LYS A 36 -2.88 -9.05 -15.19
CA LYS A 36 -2.13 -9.81 -16.20
C LYS A 36 -1.53 -8.89 -17.27
N GLU A 37 -2.31 -8.00 -17.87
CA GLU A 37 -1.84 -7.04 -18.87
C GLU A 37 -0.69 -6.15 -18.36
N LYS A 38 -0.73 -5.76 -17.08
CA LYS A 38 0.35 -4.96 -16.47
C LYS A 38 1.60 -5.81 -16.20
N LEU A 39 1.45 -7.04 -15.72
CA LEU A 39 2.57 -7.97 -15.53
C LEU A 39 3.24 -8.33 -16.85
N GLU A 40 2.48 -8.56 -17.92
CA GLU A 40 3.00 -8.83 -19.27
C GLU A 40 3.86 -7.67 -19.82
N LYS A 41 3.50 -6.40 -19.51
CA LYS A 41 4.34 -5.23 -19.84
C LYS A 41 5.71 -5.26 -19.14
N LEU A 42 5.78 -5.89 -17.97
CA LEU A 42 7.02 -6.14 -17.23
C LEU A 42 7.72 -7.43 -17.67
N LYS A 43 7.16 -8.15 -18.65
CA LYS A 43 7.62 -9.48 -19.14
C LYS A 43 7.56 -10.54 -18.03
N ILE A 44 6.53 -10.49 -17.17
CA ILE A 44 6.27 -11.44 -16.10
C ILE A 44 5.00 -12.23 -16.44
N ASP A 45 5.08 -13.56 -16.42
CA ASP A 45 3.88 -14.40 -16.43
C ASP A 45 3.22 -14.31 -15.05
N PRO A 46 1.90 -14.08 -14.96
CA PRO A 46 1.20 -14.08 -13.67
C PRO A 46 1.49 -15.32 -12.80
N LYS A 47 1.78 -16.46 -13.42
CA LYS A 47 2.12 -17.72 -12.70
C LYS A 47 3.48 -17.67 -11.98
N GLU A 48 4.30 -16.66 -12.28
CA GLU A 48 5.56 -16.44 -11.57
C GLU A 48 5.36 -15.75 -10.21
N ILE A 49 4.13 -15.33 -9.86
CA ILE A 49 3.84 -14.74 -8.57
C ILE A 49 3.88 -15.85 -7.50
N ASP A 50 4.87 -15.76 -6.62
CA ASP A 50 5.07 -16.72 -5.54
C ASP A 50 4.12 -16.47 -4.38
N TYR A 51 3.95 -15.20 -4.00
CA TYR A 51 3.20 -14.77 -2.81
C TYR A 51 2.16 -13.72 -3.16
N LEU A 52 0.97 -13.87 -2.57
CA LEU A 52 -0.05 -12.82 -2.54
C LEU A 52 -0.26 -12.39 -1.09
N LEU A 53 0.08 -11.15 -0.76
CA LEU A 53 -0.21 -10.52 0.53
C LEU A 53 -1.53 -9.75 0.42
N LEU A 54 -2.43 -9.93 1.38
CA LEU A 54 -3.64 -9.11 1.49
C LEU A 54 -3.58 -8.19 2.70
N THR A 55 -3.91 -6.92 2.48
CA THR A 55 -3.97 -5.90 3.52
C THR A 55 -5.28 -5.96 4.29
N HIS A 56 -6.43 -5.99 3.59
CA HIS A 56 -7.79 -6.04 4.15
C HIS A 56 -8.83 -6.41 3.08
N GLU A 57 -10.13 -6.45 3.47
CA GLU A 57 -11.22 -7.01 2.64
C GLU A 57 -11.94 -6.02 1.73
N HIS A 58 -11.61 -4.75 1.69
CA HIS A 58 -12.33 -3.80 0.84
C HIS A 58 -12.20 -4.17 -0.65
N ALA A 59 -13.24 -3.86 -1.40
CA ALA A 59 -13.38 -4.32 -2.79
C ALA A 59 -12.22 -3.85 -3.69
N ASP A 60 -11.71 -2.67 -3.46
CA ASP A 60 -10.55 -2.10 -4.18
C ASP A 60 -9.21 -2.74 -3.79
N HIS A 61 -9.21 -3.72 -2.86
CA HIS A 61 -8.04 -4.55 -2.53
C HIS A 61 -8.21 -6.00 -2.94
N ILE A 62 -9.45 -6.51 -3.02
CA ILE A 62 -9.70 -7.94 -3.27
C ILE A 62 -10.57 -8.24 -4.51
N TYR A 63 -10.97 -7.25 -5.32
CA TYR A 63 -11.88 -7.44 -6.45
C TYR A 63 -11.49 -8.59 -7.38
N GLY A 64 -10.21 -8.77 -7.67
CA GLY A 64 -9.69 -9.83 -8.52
C GLY A 64 -9.35 -11.14 -7.82
N LEU A 65 -9.54 -11.24 -6.50
CA LEU A 65 -8.99 -12.31 -5.66
C LEU A 65 -9.34 -13.70 -6.15
N ASN A 66 -10.61 -14.01 -6.36
CA ASN A 66 -11.07 -15.32 -6.81
C ASN A 66 -10.42 -15.75 -8.12
N ALA A 67 -10.46 -14.86 -9.10
CA ALA A 67 -9.91 -15.16 -10.42
C ALA A 67 -8.39 -15.34 -10.36
N PHE A 68 -7.72 -14.55 -9.50
CA PHE A 68 -6.27 -14.61 -9.32
C PHE A 68 -5.86 -15.92 -8.63
N LEU A 69 -6.48 -16.27 -7.51
CA LEU A 69 -6.19 -17.52 -6.78
C LEU A 69 -6.41 -18.75 -7.64
N ASN A 70 -7.50 -18.80 -8.43
CA ASN A 70 -7.80 -19.93 -9.30
C ASN A 70 -6.81 -20.11 -10.45
N LYS A 71 -6.30 -19.00 -11.02
CA LYS A 71 -5.47 -19.03 -12.24
C LYS A 71 -3.97 -19.06 -11.94
N VAL A 72 -3.53 -18.43 -10.86
CA VAL A 72 -2.12 -18.26 -10.50
C VAL A 72 -1.67 -19.24 -9.44
N LYS A 73 -2.49 -19.44 -8.41
CA LYS A 73 -2.25 -20.33 -7.27
C LYS A 73 -0.99 -19.99 -6.44
N PRO A 74 -0.77 -18.70 -6.09
CA PRO A 74 0.33 -18.28 -5.22
C PRO A 74 0.14 -18.81 -3.79
N LEU A 75 1.16 -18.69 -2.93
CA LEU A 75 0.94 -18.80 -1.48
C LEU A 75 0.25 -17.52 -1.00
N LEU A 76 -0.95 -17.67 -0.44
CA LEU A 76 -1.74 -16.56 0.11
C LEU A 76 -1.31 -16.26 1.54
N LEU A 77 -0.86 -15.05 1.80
CA LEU A 77 -0.42 -14.55 3.09
C LEU A 77 -1.40 -13.47 3.58
N LEU A 78 -2.10 -13.72 4.68
CA LEU A 78 -3.10 -12.81 5.23
C LEU A 78 -3.31 -13.03 6.72
N LYS A 79 -4.00 -12.10 7.39
CA LYS A 79 -4.41 -12.28 8.79
C LYS A 79 -5.54 -13.32 8.90
N GLU A 80 -5.51 -14.11 9.98
CA GLU A 80 -6.51 -15.16 10.21
C GLU A 80 -7.94 -14.62 10.26
N LYS A 81 -8.18 -13.47 10.88
CA LYS A 81 -9.51 -12.85 10.90
C LYS A 81 -10.00 -12.47 9.51
N LEU A 82 -9.11 -11.96 8.66
CA LEU A 82 -9.44 -11.68 7.27
C LEU A 82 -9.78 -12.95 6.50
N TYR A 83 -9.01 -14.02 6.69
CA TYR A 83 -9.29 -15.32 6.09
C TYR A 83 -10.69 -15.83 6.49
N ASN A 84 -11.03 -15.81 7.77
CA ASN A 84 -12.34 -16.29 8.26
C ASN A 84 -13.51 -15.49 7.65
N LEU A 85 -13.33 -14.18 7.40
CA LEU A 85 -14.32 -13.37 6.70
C LEU A 85 -14.47 -13.76 5.22
N LEU A 86 -13.35 -14.12 4.57
CA LEU A 86 -13.31 -14.43 3.14
C LEU A 86 -13.62 -15.91 2.84
N TYR A 87 -13.40 -16.82 3.80
CA TYR A 87 -13.46 -18.26 3.63
C TYR A 87 -14.80 -18.75 3.09
N GLU A 88 -15.92 -18.20 3.55
CA GLU A 88 -17.26 -18.55 3.06
C GLU A 88 -17.45 -18.27 1.56
N LYS A 89 -16.59 -17.40 0.98
CA LYS A 89 -16.66 -16.99 -0.42
C LYS A 89 -15.52 -17.58 -1.27
N HIS A 90 -14.43 -18.00 -0.63
CA HIS A 90 -13.17 -18.34 -1.31
C HIS A 90 -12.45 -19.49 -0.62
N GLU A 91 -12.82 -20.72 -0.96
CA GLU A 91 -12.08 -21.89 -0.48
C GLU A 91 -10.73 -21.98 -1.20
N TYR A 92 -9.64 -21.81 -0.44
CA TYR A 92 -8.28 -21.86 -0.95
C TYR A 92 -7.35 -22.57 0.03
N SER A 93 -6.52 -23.50 -0.46
CA SER A 93 -5.73 -24.41 0.40
C SER A 93 -4.28 -23.98 0.61
N LYS A 94 -3.72 -23.12 -0.27
CA LYS A 94 -2.34 -22.64 -0.13
C LYS A 94 -2.31 -21.34 0.65
N ILE A 95 -2.51 -21.40 1.95
CA ILE A 95 -2.54 -20.22 2.84
C ILE A 95 -1.49 -20.34 3.93
N GLN A 96 -1.04 -19.18 4.39
CA GLN A 96 -0.25 -19.04 5.60
C GLN A 96 -0.70 -17.79 6.34
N PHE A 97 -1.01 -17.90 7.62
CA PHE A 97 -1.41 -16.76 8.42
C PHE A 97 -0.21 -15.90 8.78
N LEU A 98 -0.39 -14.59 8.66
CA LEU A 98 0.63 -13.61 8.99
C LEU A 98 0.72 -13.40 10.50
N GLU A 99 1.89 -13.67 11.03
CA GLU A 99 2.33 -13.27 12.37
C GLU A 99 2.83 -11.82 12.41
N GLU A 100 3.22 -11.31 13.59
CA GLU A 100 3.82 -9.96 13.67
C GLU A 100 5.11 -9.85 12.86
N VAL A 101 5.90 -10.92 12.82
CA VAL A 101 7.10 -11.06 11.97
C VAL A 101 7.04 -12.41 11.29
N GLN A 102 7.10 -12.38 9.97
CA GLN A 102 7.11 -13.56 9.12
C GLN A 102 8.40 -13.60 8.31
N GLU A 103 9.03 -14.77 8.21
CA GLU A 103 10.19 -14.99 7.34
C GLU A 103 9.85 -16.02 6.26
N VAL A 104 10.01 -15.65 5.00
CA VAL A 104 9.78 -16.53 3.84
C VAL A 104 10.90 -16.32 2.81
N ASP A 105 11.58 -17.39 2.41
CA ASP A 105 12.66 -17.36 1.38
C ASP A 105 13.71 -16.25 1.61
N GLY A 106 14.11 -16.02 2.87
CA GLY A 106 15.07 -14.96 3.24
C GLY A 106 14.52 -13.53 3.12
N ILE A 107 13.21 -13.40 3.03
CA ILE A 107 12.48 -12.12 3.05
C ILE A 107 11.80 -12.01 4.41
N LYS A 108 12.12 -10.94 5.14
CA LYS A 108 11.46 -10.63 6.41
C LYS A 108 10.29 -9.69 6.17
N ILE A 109 9.12 -10.09 6.61
CA ILE A 109 7.89 -9.31 6.55
C ILE A 109 7.45 -8.99 7.97
N THR A 110 7.56 -7.73 8.38
CA THR A 110 6.99 -7.26 9.64
C THR A 110 5.60 -6.68 9.35
N VAL A 111 4.60 -7.22 10.04
CA VAL A 111 3.19 -6.85 9.89
C VAL A 111 2.79 -5.92 11.02
N PHE A 112 2.10 -4.84 10.72
CA PHE A 112 1.59 -3.92 11.73
C PHE A 112 0.15 -3.53 11.46
N GLN A 113 -0.62 -3.45 12.54
CA GLN A 113 -2.03 -3.09 12.50
C GLN A 113 -2.21 -1.64 12.09
N LEU A 114 -3.05 -1.39 11.10
CA LEU A 114 -3.46 -0.05 10.68
C LEU A 114 -4.79 0.36 11.30
N SER A 115 -5.08 1.65 11.30
CA SER A 115 -6.33 2.19 11.78
C SER A 115 -7.26 2.47 10.61
N HIS A 116 -8.10 1.50 10.28
CA HIS A 116 -9.06 1.58 9.19
C HIS A 116 -10.37 0.89 9.55
N ASP A 117 -11.45 1.20 8.85
CA ASP A 117 -12.79 0.61 9.07
C ASP A 117 -12.94 -0.76 8.36
N ALA A 118 -11.97 -1.63 8.57
CA ALA A 118 -11.88 -2.97 8.01
C ALA A 118 -11.59 -4.01 9.10
N VAL A 119 -11.71 -5.30 8.75
CA VAL A 119 -11.41 -6.41 9.65
C VAL A 119 -9.89 -6.67 9.65
N ASP A 120 -9.22 -6.32 10.74
CA ASP A 120 -7.79 -6.56 10.96
C ASP A 120 -6.87 -5.99 9.84
N PRO A 121 -7.02 -4.69 9.44
CA PRO A 121 -6.26 -4.09 8.36
C PRO A 121 -4.78 -3.97 8.72
N VAL A 122 -3.90 -4.28 7.77
CA VAL A 122 -2.45 -4.33 8.02
C VAL A 122 -1.64 -3.57 6.97
N GLY A 123 -0.49 -3.03 7.42
CA GLY A 123 0.60 -2.59 6.58
C GLY A 123 1.83 -3.48 6.75
N PHE A 124 2.82 -3.29 5.90
CA PHE A 124 3.99 -4.15 5.82
C PHE A 124 5.29 -3.36 5.84
N LEU A 125 6.28 -3.87 6.55
CA LEU A 125 7.69 -3.58 6.31
C LEU A 125 8.32 -4.85 5.75
N ILE A 126 8.75 -4.81 4.50
CA ILE A 126 9.36 -5.93 3.79
C ILE A 126 10.86 -5.64 3.63
N GLU A 127 11.68 -6.52 4.18
CA GLU A 127 13.13 -6.34 4.24
C GLU A 127 13.85 -7.53 3.63
N SER A 128 14.88 -7.26 2.83
CA SER A 128 15.84 -8.25 2.36
C SER A 128 17.19 -7.58 2.13
N ASN A 129 18.27 -8.21 2.63
CA ASN A 129 19.63 -7.67 2.56
C ASN A 129 19.68 -6.21 3.10
N GLU A 130 20.08 -5.26 2.24
CA GLU A 130 20.25 -3.83 2.60
C GLU A 130 19.04 -2.96 2.19
N GLU A 131 18.00 -3.53 1.59
CA GLU A 131 16.84 -2.76 1.10
C GLU A 131 15.55 -3.13 1.84
N SER A 132 14.72 -2.11 2.05
CA SER A 132 13.46 -2.23 2.78
C SER A 132 12.36 -1.41 2.13
N ILE A 133 11.13 -1.93 2.17
CA ILE A 133 9.92 -1.27 1.69
C ILE A 133 8.95 -1.15 2.86
N VAL A 134 8.45 0.05 3.10
CA VAL A 134 7.28 0.31 3.94
C VAL A 134 6.07 0.44 3.02
N TYR A 135 5.03 -0.35 3.26
CA TYR A 135 3.76 -0.30 2.54
C TYR A 135 2.63 0.04 3.51
N ILE A 136 2.05 1.21 3.38
CA ILE A 136 0.95 1.71 4.22
C ILE A 136 -0.08 2.39 3.31
N THR A 137 -1.25 1.77 3.17
CA THR A 137 -2.43 2.35 2.54
C THR A 137 -3.62 2.16 3.49
N ASP A 138 -4.63 2.97 3.35
CA ASP A 138 -5.87 2.85 4.10
C ASP A 138 -5.67 2.93 5.62
N THR A 139 -5.34 4.11 6.08
CA THR A 139 -5.21 4.38 7.51
C THR A 139 -5.53 5.83 7.85
N GLY A 140 -6.31 6.06 8.89
CA GLY A 140 -6.60 7.43 9.36
C GLY A 140 -5.42 8.03 10.15
N TYR A 141 -4.58 7.19 10.76
CA TYR A 141 -3.36 7.64 11.44
C TYR A 141 -2.33 6.51 11.57
N ILE A 142 -1.06 6.89 11.76
CA ILE A 142 0.04 5.96 12.04
C ILE A 142 0.47 6.13 13.50
N ASN A 143 0.33 5.09 14.31
CA ASN A 143 0.70 5.16 15.71
C ASN A 143 2.23 5.24 15.91
N TYR A 144 2.64 5.75 17.07
CA TYR A 144 4.05 6.01 17.37
C TYR A 144 4.94 4.76 17.34
N LYS A 145 4.40 3.60 17.73
CA LYS A 145 5.16 2.33 17.70
C LYS A 145 5.50 1.90 16.27
N ILE A 146 4.57 2.13 15.33
CA ILE A 146 4.80 1.87 13.91
C ILE A 146 5.85 2.85 13.38
N LEU A 147 5.72 4.16 13.64
CA LEU A 147 6.69 5.17 13.18
C LEU A 147 8.11 4.81 13.60
N PHE A 148 8.30 4.33 14.83
CA PHE A 148 9.62 3.90 15.30
C PHE A 148 10.17 2.71 14.53
N LYS A 149 9.32 1.69 14.22
CA LYS A 149 9.72 0.49 13.46
C LYS A 149 10.09 0.81 12.01
N ILE A 150 9.40 1.78 11.39
CA ILE A 150 9.56 2.10 9.96
C ILE A 150 10.53 3.28 9.71
N LYS A 151 11.20 3.80 10.72
CA LYS A 151 12.14 4.92 10.56
C LYS A 151 13.34 4.52 9.72
N ASP A 152 13.80 5.46 8.86
CA ASP A 152 15.01 5.36 8.04
C ASP A 152 15.05 4.11 7.13
N LYS A 153 13.91 3.81 6.48
CA LYS A 153 13.82 2.72 5.51
C LYS A 153 14.07 3.20 4.09
N THR A 154 14.34 2.26 3.19
CA THR A 154 14.80 2.56 1.82
C THR A 154 13.70 3.15 0.94
N TYR A 155 12.52 2.53 0.93
CA TYR A 155 11.37 2.92 0.12
C TYR A 155 10.14 3.06 0.99
N TYR A 156 9.37 4.15 0.78
CA TYR A 156 8.08 4.36 1.40
C TYR A 156 6.99 4.40 0.33
N LEU A 157 6.05 3.49 0.42
CA LEU A 157 4.79 3.47 -0.31
C LEU A 157 3.72 3.79 0.74
N ILE A 158 3.35 5.06 0.85
CA ILE A 158 2.55 5.57 1.97
C ILE A 158 1.34 6.35 1.47
N GLU A 159 0.21 6.20 2.13
CA GLU A 159 -1.03 6.90 1.79
C GLU A 159 -0.90 8.41 1.88
N SER A 160 -1.46 9.10 0.86
CA SER A 160 -1.70 10.55 0.82
C SER A 160 -3.04 10.75 0.11
N ASN A 161 -4.14 10.45 0.83
CA ASN A 161 -5.44 10.24 0.20
C ASN A 161 -6.10 11.55 -0.23
N HIS A 162 -6.17 12.54 0.64
CA HIS A 162 -6.93 13.75 0.38
C HIS A 162 -6.23 15.03 0.85
N ASP A 163 -6.54 16.11 0.19
CA ASP A 163 -6.38 17.46 0.69
C ASP A 163 -7.58 17.78 1.58
N THR A 164 -7.31 18.31 2.79
CA THR A 164 -8.36 18.53 3.80
C THR A 164 -9.38 19.59 3.36
N GLU A 165 -8.93 20.65 2.68
CA GLU A 165 -9.82 21.73 2.22
C GLU A 165 -10.68 21.25 1.04
N LEU A 166 -10.09 20.53 0.06
CA LEU A 166 -10.84 19.94 -1.04
C LEU A 166 -11.89 18.93 -0.54
N LEU A 167 -11.58 18.14 0.49
CA LEU A 167 -12.53 17.19 1.05
C LEU A 167 -13.69 17.91 1.75
N ILE A 168 -13.42 18.90 2.58
CA ILE A 168 -14.46 19.63 3.35
C ILE A 168 -15.39 20.43 2.41
N ASN A 169 -14.82 21.07 1.39
CA ASN A 169 -15.57 21.87 0.43
C ASN A 169 -16.04 21.09 -0.79
N GLY A 170 -15.71 19.80 -0.87
CA GLY A 170 -15.96 18.94 -2.02
C GLY A 170 -17.38 18.38 -2.06
N PRO A 171 -17.70 17.61 -3.10
CA PRO A 171 -19.07 17.14 -3.37
C PRO A 171 -19.52 15.98 -2.48
N TYR A 172 -18.66 15.46 -1.60
CA TYR A 172 -19.02 14.32 -0.76
C TYR A 172 -20.02 14.72 0.33
N PRO A 173 -20.99 13.85 0.64
CA PRO A 173 -21.96 14.13 1.70
C PRO A 173 -21.27 14.17 3.08
N PRO A 174 -21.78 14.95 4.05
CA PRO A 174 -21.10 15.17 5.34
C PRO A 174 -20.75 13.90 6.13
N HIS A 175 -21.54 12.83 6.01
CA HIS A 175 -21.25 11.56 6.68
C HIS A 175 -20.00 10.88 6.09
N LEU A 176 -19.79 10.97 4.77
CA LEU A 176 -18.62 10.42 4.10
C LEU A 176 -17.37 11.27 4.39
N GLN A 177 -17.49 12.60 4.39
CA GLN A 177 -16.40 13.49 4.79
C GLN A 177 -15.92 13.15 6.22
N ARG A 178 -16.86 13.03 7.19
CA ARG A 178 -16.53 12.65 8.58
C ARG A 178 -15.88 11.26 8.67
N ARG A 179 -16.34 10.29 7.88
CA ARG A 179 -15.73 8.97 7.82
C ARG A 179 -14.26 9.06 7.36
N ILE A 180 -14.01 9.77 6.26
CA ILE A 180 -12.66 9.93 5.68
C ILE A 180 -11.72 10.66 6.67
N LEU A 181 -12.19 11.70 7.34
CA LEU A 181 -11.41 12.48 8.31
C LEU A 181 -11.23 11.78 9.68
N SER A 182 -11.88 10.65 9.91
CA SER A 182 -11.78 9.94 11.19
C SER A 182 -10.48 9.17 11.34
N ASP A 183 -10.16 8.77 12.58
CA ASP A 183 -9.01 7.90 12.88
C ASP A 183 -9.05 6.56 12.15
N LYS A 184 -10.23 6.14 11.67
CA LYS A 184 -10.43 4.92 10.87
C LYS A 184 -10.66 5.21 9.38
N GLY A 185 -10.48 6.44 8.95
CA GLY A 185 -10.62 6.87 7.58
C GLY A 185 -9.33 6.74 6.78
N HIS A 186 -8.89 7.86 6.22
CA HIS A 186 -7.72 7.93 5.35
C HIS A 186 -6.77 9.07 5.76
N LEU A 187 -5.51 8.91 5.41
CA LEU A 187 -4.46 9.86 5.74
C LEU A 187 -4.51 11.07 4.79
N SER A 188 -4.58 12.28 5.36
CA SER A 188 -4.49 13.50 4.56
C SER A 188 -3.07 13.76 4.05
N ASN A 189 -2.92 14.64 3.06
CA ASN A 189 -1.61 15.06 2.54
C ASN A 189 -0.75 15.66 3.65
N GLU A 190 -1.37 16.45 4.56
CA GLU A 190 -0.69 17.10 5.67
C GLU A 190 -0.14 16.07 6.66
N PHE A 191 -0.96 15.11 7.09
CA PHE A 191 -0.52 14.07 8.01
C PHE A 191 0.52 13.14 7.37
N CYS A 192 0.38 12.83 6.09
CA CYS A 192 1.41 12.10 5.33
C CYS A 192 2.76 12.84 5.41
N GLY A 193 2.81 14.13 5.11
CA GLY A 193 4.00 14.96 5.21
C GLY A 193 4.58 15.00 6.63
N VAL A 194 3.74 15.15 7.65
CA VAL A 194 4.15 15.14 9.08
C VAL A 194 4.75 13.77 9.47
N TYR A 195 4.19 12.66 9.04
CA TYR A 195 4.78 11.34 9.32
C TYR A 195 6.07 11.13 8.56
N LEU A 196 6.13 11.49 7.29
CA LEU A 196 7.35 11.41 6.49
C LEU A 196 8.50 12.22 7.09
N SER A 197 8.23 13.41 7.64
CA SER A 197 9.28 14.22 8.31
C SER A 197 9.89 13.53 9.54
N LYS A 198 9.19 12.58 10.14
CA LYS A 198 9.69 11.82 11.31
C LYS A 198 10.42 10.54 10.94
N ILE A 199 10.16 9.99 9.75
CA ILE A 199 10.65 8.65 9.37
C ILE A 199 11.68 8.66 8.25
N ILE A 200 11.72 9.68 7.39
CA ILE A 200 12.77 9.84 6.38
C ILE A 200 14.13 9.98 7.07
N GLY A 201 15.14 9.28 6.56
CA GLY A 201 16.50 9.31 7.06
C GLY A 201 17.52 9.13 5.94
N ASN A 202 18.76 8.86 6.31
CA ASN A 202 19.89 8.78 5.38
C ASN A 202 19.79 7.60 4.39
N ASN A 203 19.11 6.52 4.78
CA ASN A 203 18.89 5.33 3.94
C ASN A 203 17.73 5.49 2.97
N THR A 204 16.89 6.53 3.13
CA THR A 204 15.70 6.73 2.31
C THR A 204 16.09 7.12 0.89
N LYS A 205 15.69 6.31 -0.07
CA LYS A 205 15.96 6.53 -1.50
C LYS A 205 14.77 7.14 -2.24
N LYS A 206 13.54 6.71 -1.94
CA LYS A 206 12.36 7.18 -2.64
C LYS A 206 11.09 7.05 -1.80
N VAL A 207 10.19 8.00 -1.99
CA VAL A 207 8.83 8.01 -1.42
C VAL A 207 7.82 8.00 -2.55
N ILE A 208 6.81 7.15 -2.45
CA ILE A 208 5.64 7.15 -3.34
C ILE A 208 4.40 7.43 -2.52
N LEU A 209 3.73 8.52 -2.86
CA LEU A 209 2.43 8.86 -2.30
C LEU A 209 1.37 7.98 -2.94
N MET A 210 0.68 7.19 -2.13
CA MET A 210 -0.27 6.15 -2.54
C MET A 210 -1.71 6.55 -2.28
N HIS A 211 -2.64 5.86 -2.91
CA HIS A 211 -4.07 5.90 -2.62
C HIS A 211 -4.70 7.30 -2.68
N LEU A 212 -4.30 8.10 -3.68
CA LEU A 212 -4.84 9.45 -3.87
C LEU A 212 -6.31 9.39 -4.29
N SER A 213 -7.15 10.22 -3.65
CA SER A 213 -8.55 10.43 -4.06
C SER A 213 -8.62 11.14 -5.41
N GLU A 214 -9.40 10.62 -6.35
CA GLU A 214 -9.65 11.29 -7.64
C GLU A 214 -10.51 12.56 -7.50
N THR A 215 -11.27 12.69 -6.41
CA THR A 215 -12.23 13.79 -6.19
C THR A 215 -11.65 14.86 -5.26
N ASN A 216 -10.94 14.45 -4.21
CA ASN A 216 -10.51 15.36 -3.15
C ASN A 216 -8.98 15.48 -3.07
N ASN A 217 -8.30 15.17 -4.17
CA ASN A 217 -6.84 15.30 -4.27
C ASN A 217 -6.41 15.44 -5.73
N ASN A 218 -5.17 15.83 -5.95
CA ASN A 218 -4.44 15.60 -7.19
C ASN A 218 -2.94 15.47 -6.92
N PRO A 219 -2.16 14.91 -7.85
CA PRO A 219 -0.72 14.69 -7.64
C PRO A 219 0.08 15.94 -7.28
N ASN A 220 -0.24 17.10 -7.87
CA ASN A 220 0.51 18.33 -7.60
C ASN A 220 0.27 18.81 -6.16
N ILE A 221 -0.99 18.84 -5.72
CA ILE A 221 -1.34 19.24 -4.33
C ILE A 221 -0.67 18.28 -3.33
N ALA A 222 -0.77 16.97 -3.55
CA ALA A 222 -0.15 15.99 -2.66
C ALA A 222 1.37 16.18 -2.55
N LEU A 223 2.06 16.38 -3.68
CA LEU A 223 3.51 16.62 -3.73
C LEU A 223 3.89 17.95 -3.07
N GLU A 224 3.22 19.05 -3.44
CA GLU A 224 3.51 20.39 -2.91
C GLU A 224 3.32 20.43 -1.39
N THR A 225 2.20 19.89 -0.89
CA THR A 225 1.91 19.82 0.56
C THR A 225 2.98 19.00 1.29
N THR A 226 3.31 17.83 0.77
CA THR A 226 4.33 16.95 1.38
C THR A 226 5.69 17.64 1.41
N ILE A 227 6.15 18.21 0.27
CA ILE A 227 7.45 18.88 0.16
C ILE A 227 7.50 20.11 1.08
N LYS A 228 6.42 20.89 1.16
CA LYS A 228 6.31 22.05 2.05
C LYS A 228 6.53 21.63 3.50
N ILE A 229 5.81 20.61 3.98
CA ILE A 229 5.90 20.12 5.36
C ILE A 229 7.29 19.56 5.68
N LEU A 230 7.90 18.82 4.74
CA LEU A 230 9.27 18.35 4.91
C LEU A 230 10.24 19.52 5.11
N LYS A 231 10.15 20.56 4.29
CA LYS A 231 11.00 21.76 4.40
C LYS A 231 10.78 22.50 5.72
N GLU A 232 9.53 22.64 6.18
CA GLU A 232 9.17 23.24 7.47
C GLU A 232 9.77 22.47 8.65
N ASN A 233 10.02 21.16 8.49
CA ASN A 233 10.68 20.30 9.48
C ASN A 233 12.18 20.08 9.19
N GLU A 234 12.79 20.94 8.37
CA GLU A 234 14.23 20.92 8.02
C GLU A 234 14.68 19.63 7.31
N ILE A 235 13.77 18.88 6.70
CA ILE A 235 14.04 17.67 5.90
C ILE A 235 14.14 18.06 4.43
N ILE A 236 15.33 17.89 3.86
CA ILE A 236 15.58 18.11 2.43
C ILE A 236 15.50 16.75 1.72
N PHE A 237 14.34 16.45 1.12
CA PHE A 237 14.12 15.22 0.36
C PHE A 237 13.21 15.50 -0.83
N ASN A 238 13.69 15.21 -2.04
CA ASN A 238 13.00 15.59 -3.29
C ASN A 238 12.60 14.37 -4.15
N ASN A 239 13.02 13.15 -3.80
CA ASN A 239 12.69 11.98 -4.60
C ASN A 239 11.32 11.40 -4.17
N ILE A 240 10.28 12.19 -4.42
CA ILE A 240 8.88 11.90 -4.10
C ILE A 240 8.08 11.86 -5.40
N GLU A 241 7.26 10.84 -5.57
CA GLU A 241 6.35 10.66 -6.70
C GLU A 241 4.96 10.27 -6.20
N CYS A 242 3.92 10.48 -7.02
CA CYS A 242 2.60 9.95 -6.75
C CYS A 242 2.35 8.68 -7.55
N ALA A 243 1.72 7.70 -6.93
CA ALA A 243 1.13 6.58 -7.65
C ALA A 243 -0.09 7.06 -8.47
N ASN A 244 -0.40 6.32 -9.52
CA ASN A 244 -1.56 6.61 -10.37
C ASN A 244 -2.65 5.57 -10.16
N GLN A 245 -3.92 5.98 -10.32
CA GLN A 245 -5.07 5.08 -10.15
C GLN A 245 -5.06 3.90 -11.14
N ARG A 246 -4.64 4.13 -12.37
CA ARG A 246 -4.69 3.12 -13.46
C ARG A 246 -3.42 2.99 -14.27
N GLU A 247 -2.50 3.90 -14.12
CA GLU A 247 -1.22 3.82 -14.80
C GLU A 247 -0.18 3.19 -13.88
N MET A 248 0.56 2.26 -14.44
CA MET A 248 1.62 1.59 -13.69
C MET A 248 2.79 2.56 -13.44
N VAL A 249 3.20 2.68 -12.19
CA VAL A 249 4.39 3.44 -11.78
C VAL A 249 5.51 2.47 -11.46
N ILE A 250 6.64 2.61 -12.16
CA ILE A 250 7.85 1.83 -11.90
C ILE A 250 8.72 2.62 -10.93
N VAL A 251 8.79 2.15 -9.69
CA VAL A 251 9.56 2.80 -8.61
C VAL A 251 11.05 2.45 -8.76
N LYS A 252 11.33 1.20 -9.04
CA LYS A 252 12.65 0.66 -9.31
C LYS A 252 12.50 -0.61 -10.17
N TRP A 253 13.31 -0.71 -11.22
CA TRP A 253 13.30 -1.90 -12.08
C TRP A 253 14.69 -2.34 -12.54
#